data_23de2f53f0510bf33632849b870140cf
#
_entry.id   23de2f53f0510bf33632849b870140cf
#
_cell.length_a   1.000
_cell.length_b   1.000
_cell.length_c   1.000
_cell.angle_alpha   90.00
_cell.angle_beta   90.00
_cell.angle_gamma   90.00
#
_symmetry.space_group_name_H-M   'P 1'
#
loop_
_entity.id
_entity.type
_entity.pdbx_description
1 polymer ?
#
loop_
_entity_poly.entity_id
_entity_poly.type
_entity_poly.pdbx_seq_one_letter_code
_entity_poly.pdbx_strand_id
1 'polypeptide(L)'
;PRAPPASRAWPGSTPPTFGILEAKEGGVLPVTVRNVEPRLRRKDLAVGGHTLRLATSDGAIADWLRKLDDAEEADFRTEHGVTVNHTRDVPLLGAKGAATSIALPSAGKAFEVVGIPLGRPGFYVVELASPELGKALLDRDAPRYVAAGALVTNMAVHFKWGRGTSLAWVTAL
;
A
#
# COMPACT_ATOMS: atom_id res chain seq x y z
N PRO A 1 25.00 -21.02 -0.20
CA PRO A 1 24.25 -19.96 0.42
C PRO A 1 23.51 -19.21 -0.66
N ARG A 2 22.20 -19.39 -0.72
CA ARG A 2 21.32 -18.70 -1.65
C ARG A 2 21.17 -17.27 -1.12
N ALA A 3 21.48 -16.28 -1.94
CA ALA A 3 21.20 -14.90 -1.61
C ALA A 3 19.72 -14.73 -1.25
N PRO A 4 19.37 -13.94 -0.22
CA PRO A 4 17.98 -13.66 0.08
C PRO A 4 17.34 -13.03 -1.15
N PRO A 5 16.06 -13.33 -1.44
CA PRO A 5 15.38 -12.72 -2.57
C PRO A 5 15.43 -11.19 -2.38
N ALA A 6 15.88 -10.50 -3.42
CA ALA A 6 15.93 -9.06 -3.44
C ALA A 6 14.57 -8.51 -2.97
N SER A 7 14.62 -7.56 -2.04
CA SER A 7 13.44 -6.89 -1.50
C SER A 7 12.52 -6.50 -2.65
N ARG A 8 11.30 -6.98 -2.60
CA ARG A 8 10.27 -6.78 -3.63
C ARG A 8 9.72 -5.36 -3.59
N ALA A 9 10.61 -4.38 -3.73
CA ALA A 9 10.16 -3.04 -3.99
C ALA A 9 9.54 -3.02 -5.38
N TRP A 10 8.30 -2.62 -5.48
CA TRP A 10 7.69 -2.30 -6.76
C TRP A 10 8.57 -1.23 -7.42
N PRO A 11 9.14 -1.48 -8.62
CA PRO A 11 9.80 -0.40 -9.31
C PRO A 11 8.73 0.65 -9.61
N GLY A 12 8.74 1.72 -8.84
CA GLY A 12 7.78 2.78 -8.99
C GLY A 12 7.07 3.22 -7.70
N SER A 13 6.55 2.37 -6.84
CA SER A 13 5.91 2.81 -5.59
C SER A 13 5.95 1.74 -4.50
N THR A 14 6.15 2.15 -3.27
CA THR A 14 6.03 1.27 -2.11
C THR A 14 5.30 2.04 -1.02
N PRO A 15 3.97 1.94 -0.89
CA PRO A 15 3.34 2.30 0.36
C PRO A 15 3.80 1.28 1.42
N PRO A 16 3.95 1.67 2.68
CA PRO A 16 4.11 0.69 3.75
C PRO A 16 2.86 -0.18 3.78
N THR A 17 3.02 -1.48 4.01
CA THR A 17 1.89 -2.42 4.16
C THR A 17 0.92 -1.98 5.23
N PHE A 18 1.45 -1.39 6.28
CA PHE A 18 0.70 -0.78 7.36
C PHE A 18 1.45 0.44 7.92
N GLY A 19 0.74 1.54 8.09
CA GLY A 19 1.27 2.77 8.67
C GLY A 19 0.37 3.33 9.78
N ILE A 20 0.98 3.94 10.79
CA ILE A 20 0.28 4.75 11.79
C ILE A 20 0.56 6.22 11.47
N LEU A 21 -0.48 6.99 11.31
CA LEU A 21 -0.42 8.40 10.93
C LEU A 21 -1.07 9.25 12.01
N GLU A 22 -0.39 10.32 12.38
CA GLU A 22 -0.92 11.25 13.36
C GLU A 22 -2.03 12.12 12.74
N ALA A 23 -3.21 12.10 13.37
CA ALA A 23 -4.37 12.82 12.85
C ALA A 23 -4.18 14.34 12.91
N LYS A 24 -3.49 14.86 13.93
CA LYS A 24 -3.17 16.30 14.06
C LYS A 24 -2.22 16.80 12.97
N GLU A 25 -1.35 15.92 12.46
CA GLU A 25 -0.43 16.21 11.35
C GLU A 25 -1.10 16.05 9.97
N GLY A 26 -2.43 15.93 9.94
CA GLY A 26 -3.22 15.88 8.71
C GLY A 26 -3.51 14.49 8.16
N GLY A 27 -3.04 13.42 8.79
CA GLY A 27 -3.34 12.04 8.40
C GLY A 27 -3.01 11.73 6.93
N VAL A 28 -1.83 12.10 6.48
CA VAL A 28 -1.39 11.92 5.09
C VAL A 28 -0.57 10.65 4.95
N LEU A 29 -1.05 9.70 4.14
CA LEU A 29 -0.32 8.47 3.83
C LEU A 29 0.78 8.77 2.78
N PRO A 30 2.08 8.63 3.13
CA PRO A 30 3.15 8.84 2.18
C PRO A 30 3.28 7.65 1.23
N VAL A 31 3.29 7.92 -0.07
CA VAL A 31 3.57 6.94 -1.11
C VAL A 31 4.87 7.31 -1.80
N THR A 32 5.85 6.43 -1.73
CA THR A 32 7.13 6.62 -2.41
C THR A 32 7.07 6.05 -3.81
N VAL A 33 7.24 6.90 -4.81
CA VAL A 33 7.33 6.50 -6.22
C VAL A 33 8.80 6.46 -6.61
N ARG A 34 9.29 5.31 -7.12
CA ARG A 34 10.70 5.11 -7.47
C ARG A 34 10.84 4.54 -8.88
N ASN A 35 11.97 4.81 -9.49
CA ASN A 35 12.44 4.17 -10.73
C ASN A 35 11.41 4.15 -11.87
N VAL A 36 10.60 5.20 -11.99
CA VAL A 36 9.70 5.33 -13.14
C VAL A 36 10.57 5.55 -14.37
N GLU A 37 10.51 4.62 -15.31
CA GLU A 37 11.26 4.72 -16.56
C GLU A 37 10.94 6.02 -17.30
N PRO A 38 11.91 6.63 -17.97
CA PRO A 38 11.69 7.90 -18.70
C PRO A 38 10.54 7.84 -19.71
N ARG A 39 10.35 6.69 -20.37
CA ARG A 39 9.25 6.47 -21.32
C ARG A 39 7.86 6.49 -20.68
N LEU A 40 7.77 6.17 -19.38
CA LEU A 40 6.53 6.20 -18.60
C LEU A 40 6.31 7.54 -17.90
N ARG A 41 7.27 8.46 -17.96
CA ARG A 41 7.22 9.79 -17.33
C ARG A 41 6.47 10.79 -18.20
N ARG A 42 5.24 10.49 -18.55
CA ARG A 42 4.37 11.46 -19.23
C ARG A 42 3.78 12.44 -18.22
N LYS A 43 3.49 13.67 -18.65
CA LYS A 43 2.89 14.70 -17.78
C LYS A 43 1.52 14.31 -17.20
N ASP A 44 0.85 13.41 -17.86
CA ASP A 44 -0.51 12.93 -17.61
C ASP A 44 -0.55 11.53 -16.98
N LEU A 45 0.61 10.95 -16.65
CA LEU A 45 0.66 9.66 -15.98
C LEU A 45 0.11 9.80 -14.56
N ALA A 46 -1.08 9.27 -14.35
CA ALA A 46 -1.73 9.24 -13.05
C ALA A 46 -1.84 7.81 -12.53
N VAL A 47 -1.79 7.67 -11.22
CA VAL A 47 -2.14 6.45 -10.52
C VAL A 47 -3.54 6.65 -9.94
N GLY A 48 -4.47 5.83 -10.37
CA GLY A 48 -5.82 5.75 -9.79
C GLY A 48 -5.85 4.81 -8.59
N GLY A 49 -6.97 4.79 -7.88
CA GLY A 49 -7.18 3.84 -6.81
C GLY A 49 -8.40 4.15 -5.97
N HIS A 50 -8.50 3.47 -4.85
CA HIS A 50 -9.61 3.63 -3.92
C HIS A 50 -9.11 3.70 -2.48
N THR A 51 -9.82 4.45 -1.67
CA THR A 51 -9.59 4.57 -0.23
C THR A 51 -10.86 4.15 0.50
N LEU A 52 -10.78 3.13 1.33
CA LEU A 52 -11.87 2.63 2.14
C LEU A 52 -11.58 2.89 3.61
N ARG A 53 -12.41 3.71 4.26
CA ARG A 53 -12.41 3.86 5.72
C ARG A 53 -13.29 2.78 6.31
N LEU A 54 -12.73 1.96 7.20
CA LEU A 54 -13.48 0.89 7.84
C LEU A 54 -14.36 1.42 8.97
N ALA A 55 -15.46 0.73 9.22
CA ALA A 55 -16.20 0.87 10.47
C ALA A 55 -15.31 0.45 11.65
N THR A 56 -15.54 1.04 12.82
CA THR A 56 -14.81 0.76 14.07
C THR A 56 -15.22 -0.57 14.68
N SER A 57 -14.95 -1.66 13.97
CA SER A 57 -15.17 -3.02 14.43
C SER A 57 -13.84 -3.76 14.41
N ASP A 58 -13.41 -4.27 15.55
CA ASP A 58 -12.15 -5.00 15.69
C ASP A 58 -12.09 -6.20 14.74
N GLY A 59 -13.21 -6.92 14.60
CA GLY A 59 -13.28 -8.03 13.66
C GLY A 59 -13.07 -7.60 12.20
N ALA A 60 -13.70 -6.51 11.77
CA ALA A 60 -13.53 -6.00 10.41
C ALA A 60 -12.09 -5.53 10.15
N ILE A 61 -11.45 -4.89 11.14
CA ILE A 61 -10.05 -4.45 11.04
C ILE A 61 -9.14 -5.68 10.95
N ALA A 62 -9.32 -6.68 11.81
CA ALA A 62 -8.53 -7.91 11.79
C ALA A 62 -8.67 -8.68 10.46
N ASP A 63 -9.87 -8.74 9.90
CA ASP A 63 -10.11 -9.37 8.60
C ASP A 63 -9.43 -8.63 7.45
N TRP A 64 -9.41 -7.30 7.49
CA TRP A 64 -8.70 -6.51 6.49
C TRP A 64 -7.19 -6.59 6.64
N LEU A 65 -6.66 -6.67 7.87
CA LEU A 65 -5.23 -6.89 8.09
C LEU A 65 -4.78 -8.23 7.50
N ARG A 66 -5.57 -9.32 7.69
CA ARG A 66 -5.27 -10.62 7.05
C ARG A 66 -5.30 -10.52 5.51
N LYS A 67 -6.31 -9.85 4.94
CA LYS A 67 -6.40 -9.67 3.48
C LYS A 67 -5.23 -8.87 2.91
N LEU A 68 -4.72 -7.89 3.65
CA LEU A 68 -3.54 -7.13 3.25
C LEU A 68 -2.28 -8.00 3.30
N ASP A 69 -2.15 -8.82 4.34
CA ASP A 69 -1.06 -9.78 4.52
C ASP A 69 -1.06 -10.83 3.40
N ASP A 70 -2.21 -11.46 3.16
CA ASP A 70 -2.40 -12.41 2.06
C ASP A 70 -2.09 -11.79 0.67
N ALA A 71 -2.44 -10.52 0.47
CA ALA A 71 -2.16 -9.82 -0.78
C ALA A 71 -0.67 -9.48 -0.94
N GLU A 72 0.08 -9.40 0.15
CA GLU A 72 1.52 -9.20 0.16
C GLU A 72 2.27 -10.51 -0.07
N GLU A 73 1.75 -11.62 0.45
CA GLU A 73 2.22 -12.97 0.16
C GLU A 73 1.94 -13.29 -1.32
N ALA A 74 2.98 -13.15 -2.10
CA ALA A 74 2.87 -13.33 -3.52
C ALA A 74 2.61 -14.80 -3.90
N ASP A 75 1.49 -15.07 -4.53
CA ASP A 75 1.23 -16.35 -5.21
C ASP A 75 2.09 -16.43 -6.49
N PHE A 76 3.25 -17.06 -6.37
CA PHE A 76 4.12 -17.32 -7.50
C PHE A 76 3.79 -18.67 -8.10
N ARG A 77 3.27 -18.63 -9.32
CA ARG A 77 3.05 -19.84 -10.14
C ARG A 77 4.06 -19.89 -11.26
N THR A 78 4.56 -21.09 -11.55
CA THR A 78 5.40 -21.32 -12.72
C THR A 78 4.51 -21.71 -13.89
N GLU A 79 4.38 -20.80 -14.86
CA GLU A 79 3.65 -21.02 -16.09
C GLU A 79 4.64 -21.02 -17.26
N HIS A 80 4.66 -22.10 -18.04
CA HIS A 80 5.55 -22.25 -19.20
C HIS A 80 7.04 -21.98 -18.88
N GLY A 81 7.50 -22.35 -17.67
CA GLY A 81 8.89 -22.14 -17.23
C GLY A 81 9.20 -20.73 -16.73
N VAL A 82 8.22 -19.83 -16.69
CA VAL A 82 8.34 -18.48 -16.16
C VAL A 82 7.56 -18.38 -14.84
N THR A 83 8.19 -17.85 -13.80
CA THR A 83 7.51 -17.60 -12.52
C THR A 83 6.73 -16.31 -12.59
N VAL A 84 5.40 -16.41 -12.56
CA VAL A 84 4.46 -15.27 -12.61
C VAL A 84 3.86 -15.04 -11.23
N ASN A 85 3.75 -13.77 -10.83
CA ASN A 85 3.06 -13.37 -9.62
C ASN A 85 1.61 -13.03 -9.94
N HIS A 86 0.66 -13.83 -9.44
CA HIS A 86 -0.76 -13.68 -9.71
C HIS A 86 -1.50 -12.72 -8.78
N THR A 87 -0.91 -12.25 -7.69
CA THR A 87 -1.61 -11.39 -6.72
C THR A 87 -1.60 -9.91 -7.08
N ARG A 88 -0.76 -9.51 -8.03
CA ARG A 88 -0.50 -8.08 -8.32
C ARG A 88 -1.41 -7.47 -9.38
N ASP A 89 -2.23 -8.24 -10.04
CA ASP A 89 -3.21 -7.82 -11.04
C ASP A 89 -4.66 -8.02 -10.59
N VAL A 90 -4.86 -8.44 -9.35
CA VAL A 90 -6.19 -8.61 -8.75
C VAL A 90 -6.47 -7.45 -7.79
N PRO A 91 -7.58 -6.70 -7.98
CA PRO A 91 -7.93 -5.63 -7.06
C PRO A 91 -8.41 -6.19 -5.72
N LEU A 92 -7.89 -5.65 -4.62
CA LEU A 92 -8.31 -6.00 -3.27
C LEU A 92 -9.59 -5.28 -2.87
N LEU A 93 -9.69 -3.99 -3.20
CA LEU A 93 -10.88 -3.16 -2.94
C LEU A 93 -11.88 -3.22 -4.10
N GLY A 94 -11.42 -3.41 -5.33
CA GLY A 94 -12.25 -3.23 -6.50
C GLY A 94 -12.81 -1.81 -6.57
N ALA A 95 -14.13 -1.68 -6.72
CA ALA A 95 -14.81 -0.38 -6.75
C ALA A 95 -15.29 0.10 -5.36
N LYS A 96 -14.85 -0.54 -4.27
CA LYS A 96 -15.25 -0.15 -2.91
C LYS A 96 -14.46 1.06 -2.43
N GLY A 97 -15.13 1.97 -1.72
CA GLY A 97 -14.50 3.14 -1.14
C GLY A 97 -14.55 4.38 -2.06
N ALA A 98 -13.89 5.44 -1.62
CA ALA A 98 -13.79 6.68 -2.38
C ALA A 98 -12.67 6.58 -3.40
N ALA A 99 -12.95 7.01 -4.63
CA ALA A 99 -11.93 7.08 -5.67
C ALA A 99 -10.84 8.09 -5.30
N THR A 100 -9.60 7.76 -5.55
CA THR A 100 -8.44 8.63 -5.38
C THR A 100 -7.59 8.62 -6.64
N SER A 101 -6.91 9.72 -6.90
CA SER A 101 -5.96 9.83 -8.01
C SER A 101 -4.74 10.61 -7.57
N ILE A 102 -3.58 10.13 -7.97
CA ILE A 102 -2.29 10.74 -7.67
C ILE A 102 -1.61 11.03 -9.00
N ALA A 103 -1.29 12.30 -9.25
CA ALA A 103 -0.41 12.65 -10.35
C ALA A 103 1.01 12.17 -10.02
N LEU A 104 1.58 11.35 -10.88
CA LEU A 104 2.96 10.94 -10.72
C LEU A 104 3.90 12.10 -11.02
N PRO A 105 5.03 12.19 -10.29
CA PRO A 105 6.01 13.25 -10.50
C PRO A 105 6.54 13.24 -11.94
N SER A 106 6.58 14.41 -12.52
CA SER A 106 6.77 14.57 -13.97
C SER A 106 8.22 14.52 -14.45
N ALA A 107 9.22 14.58 -13.60
CA ALA A 107 10.57 14.72 -14.16
C ALA A 107 11.74 14.41 -13.24
N GLY A 108 12.63 13.57 -13.75
CA GLY A 108 14.06 13.61 -13.44
C GLY A 108 14.54 13.13 -12.08
N LYS A 109 13.67 12.93 -11.12
CA LYS A 109 14.04 12.46 -9.79
C LYS A 109 14.06 10.93 -9.72
N ALA A 110 15.04 10.37 -9.02
CA ALA A 110 15.14 8.94 -8.80
C ALA A 110 13.97 8.40 -7.94
N PHE A 111 13.44 9.24 -7.06
CA PHE A 111 12.23 8.97 -6.27
C PHE A 111 11.51 10.26 -5.91
N GLU A 112 10.24 10.15 -5.62
CA GLU A 112 9.44 11.23 -5.06
C GLU A 112 8.43 10.66 -4.07
N VAL A 113 8.06 11.45 -3.07
CA VAL A 113 7.02 11.07 -2.11
C VAL A 113 5.79 11.93 -2.37
N VAL A 114 4.67 11.27 -2.62
CA VAL A 114 3.36 11.90 -2.77
C VAL A 114 2.46 11.49 -1.60
N GLY A 115 1.63 12.40 -1.13
CA GLY A 115 0.74 12.16 0.00
C GLY A 115 -0.69 11.88 -0.42
N ILE A 116 -1.31 10.87 0.20
CA ILE A 116 -2.75 10.61 0.09
C ILE A 116 -3.42 11.09 1.37
N PRO A 117 -4.27 12.14 1.32
CA PRO A 117 -4.96 12.61 2.51
C PRO A 117 -6.06 11.64 2.92
N LEU A 118 -6.06 11.22 4.19
CA LEU A 118 -7.06 10.32 4.78
C LEU A 118 -8.08 11.03 5.68
N GLY A 119 -7.80 12.25 6.08
CA GLY A 119 -8.72 13.26 6.62
C GLY A 119 -9.25 13.03 8.04
N ARG A 120 -9.77 11.87 8.40
CA ARG A 120 -10.42 11.62 9.71
C ARG A 120 -9.74 10.47 10.46
N PRO A 121 -9.73 10.47 11.81
CA PRO A 121 -9.27 9.31 12.56
C PRO A 121 -10.03 8.04 12.17
N GLY A 122 -9.33 6.91 12.10
CA GLY A 122 -9.88 5.60 11.77
C GLY A 122 -8.90 4.70 11.02
N PHE A 123 -9.30 3.47 10.78
CA PHE A 123 -8.53 2.54 9.97
C PHE A 123 -8.93 2.65 8.50
N TYR A 124 -7.94 2.71 7.64
CA TYR A 124 -8.09 2.83 6.20
C TYR A 124 -7.41 1.68 5.47
N VAL A 125 -8.01 1.27 4.38
CA VAL A 125 -7.36 0.48 3.35
C VAL A 125 -7.26 1.35 2.10
N VAL A 126 -6.05 1.47 1.57
CA VAL A 126 -5.75 2.24 0.37
C VAL A 126 -5.24 1.29 -0.69
N GLU A 127 -5.85 1.31 -1.85
CA GLU A 127 -5.39 0.55 -3.02
C GLU A 127 -5.09 1.51 -4.15
N LEU A 128 -3.92 1.34 -4.75
CA LEU A 128 -3.50 2.09 -5.93
C LEU A 128 -3.44 1.16 -7.13
N ALA A 129 -3.82 1.68 -8.28
CA ALA A 129 -3.84 0.96 -9.54
C ALA A 129 -3.22 1.80 -10.65
N SER A 130 -2.38 1.19 -11.46
CA SER A 130 -1.84 1.82 -12.67
C SER A 130 -1.85 0.84 -13.84
N PRO A 131 -2.69 1.07 -14.86
CA PRO A 131 -2.66 0.30 -16.09
C PRO A 131 -1.32 0.40 -16.83
N GLU A 132 -0.75 1.60 -16.89
CA GLU A 132 0.52 1.84 -17.60
C GLU A 132 1.70 1.11 -16.94
N LEU A 133 1.78 1.15 -15.61
CA LEU A 133 2.80 0.40 -14.88
C LEU A 133 2.54 -1.11 -14.94
N GLY A 134 1.27 -1.53 -14.97
CA GLY A 134 0.91 -2.92 -15.15
C GLY A 134 1.38 -3.49 -16.47
N LYS A 135 1.09 -2.82 -17.58
CA LYS A 135 1.61 -3.18 -18.91
C LYS A 135 3.12 -3.32 -18.97
N ALA A 136 3.84 -2.42 -18.29
CA ALA A 136 5.29 -2.42 -18.32
C ALA A 136 5.95 -3.49 -17.44
N LEU A 137 5.25 -3.99 -16.41
CA LEU A 137 5.83 -4.82 -15.37
C LEU A 137 5.27 -6.24 -15.30
N LEU A 138 4.09 -6.49 -15.90
CA LEU A 138 3.41 -7.78 -15.81
C LEU A 138 3.49 -8.60 -17.10
N ASP A 139 4.15 -8.10 -18.15
CA ASP A 139 4.20 -8.70 -19.50
C ASP A 139 2.81 -9.02 -20.09
N ARG A 140 1.77 -8.34 -19.61
CA ARG A 140 0.39 -8.47 -20.06
C ARG A 140 -0.39 -7.17 -19.90
N ASP A 141 -1.47 -7.02 -20.65
CA ASP A 141 -2.34 -5.83 -20.57
C ASP A 141 -3.27 -5.91 -19.35
N ALA A 142 -2.71 -5.72 -18.18
CA ALA A 142 -3.42 -5.71 -16.90
C ALA A 142 -2.91 -4.58 -16.01
N PRO A 143 -3.77 -3.93 -15.21
CA PRO A 143 -3.32 -2.95 -14.24
C PRO A 143 -2.54 -3.64 -13.12
N ARG A 144 -1.57 -2.93 -12.55
CA ARG A 144 -0.90 -3.36 -11.33
C ARG A 144 -1.54 -2.69 -10.13
N TYR A 145 -1.85 -3.49 -9.12
CA TYR A 145 -2.42 -3.04 -7.85
C TYR A 145 -1.38 -3.07 -6.73
N VAL A 146 -1.48 -2.12 -5.82
CA VAL A 146 -0.73 -2.07 -4.56
C VAL A 146 -1.68 -1.60 -3.47
N ALA A 147 -1.79 -2.37 -2.39
CA ALA A 147 -2.64 -2.06 -1.26
C ALA A 147 -1.81 -1.83 0.01
N ALA A 148 -2.32 -0.98 0.89
CA ALA A 148 -1.74 -0.71 2.20
C ALA A 148 -2.84 -0.41 3.23
N GLY A 149 -2.58 -0.76 4.48
CA GLY A 149 -3.37 -0.33 5.64
C GLY A 149 -2.81 0.95 6.25
N ALA A 150 -3.68 1.80 6.78
CA ALA A 150 -3.26 2.96 7.54
C ALA A 150 -4.22 3.23 8.72
N LEU A 151 -3.65 3.46 9.89
CA LEU A 151 -4.39 3.91 11.07
C LEU A 151 -4.12 5.40 11.29
N VAL A 152 -5.15 6.22 11.14
CA VAL A 152 -5.09 7.64 11.47
C VAL A 152 -5.57 7.82 12.90
N THR A 153 -4.71 8.28 13.80
CA THR A 153 -4.99 8.38 15.23
C THR A 153 -4.18 9.48 15.89
N ASN A 154 -4.62 9.93 17.07
CA ASN A 154 -3.82 10.78 17.97
C ASN A 154 -3.40 10.01 19.23
N MET A 155 -3.40 8.70 19.17
CA MET A 155 -3.02 7.84 20.29
C MET A 155 -1.88 6.91 19.90
N ALA A 156 -0.93 6.72 20.80
CA ALA A 156 0.06 5.66 20.72
C ALA A 156 -0.22 4.61 21.79
N VAL A 157 -0.11 3.35 21.42
CA VAL A 157 -0.25 2.21 22.33
C VAL A 157 1.11 1.56 22.51
N HIS A 158 1.55 1.50 23.76
CA HIS A 158 2.76 0.80 24.15
C HIS A 158 2.39 -0.51 24.81
N PHE A 159 2.95 -1.60 24.32
CA PHE A 159 2.68 -2.93 24.84
C PHE A 159 3.96 -3.64 25.25
N LYS A 160 4.01 -4.07 26.48
CA LYS A 160 5.12 -4.88 27.01
C LYS A 160 4.61 -6.26 27.37
N TRP A 161 5.10 -7.26 26.68
CA TRP A 161 4.78 -8.65 26.95
C TRP A 161 5.68 -9.19 28.08
N GLY A 162 5.09 -9.92 29.03
CA GLY A 162 5.81 -10.59 30.11
C GLY A 162 5.29 -12.02 30.34
N ARG A 163 6.10 -12.86 31.02
CA ARG A 163 5.72 -14.25 31.28
C ARG A 163 4.52 -14.43 32.21
N GLY A 164 4.38 -13.57 33.19
CA GLY A 164 3.29 -13.66 34.18
C GLY A 164 2.22 -12.60 33.98
N THR A 165 2.61 -11.41 33.54
CA THR A 165 1.73 -10.27 33.30
C THR A 165 2.20 -9.50 32.09
N SER A 166 1.27 -8.82 31.43
CA SER A 166 1.58 -7.90 30.33
C SER A 166 1.07 -6.51 30.68
N LEU A 167 1.74 -5.48 30.19
CA LEU A 167 1.37 -4.09 30.39
C LEU A 167 1.07 -3.42 29.05
N ALA A 168 -0.09 -2.79 28.96
CA ALA A 168 -0.43 -1.89 27.87
C ALA A 168 -0.73 -0.50 28.46
N TRP A 169 -0.16 0.53 27.84
CA TRP A 169 -0.54 1.90 28.18
C TRP A 169 -0.75 2.72 26.91
N VAL A 170 -1.66 3.66 26.99
CA VAL A 170 -2.06 4.52 25.89
C VAL A 170 -1.65 5.95 26.21
N THR A 171 -0.99 6.60 25.27
CA THR A 171 -0.63 8.02 25.35
C THR A 171 -1.31 8.79 24.24
N ALA A 172 -1.66 10.05 24.49
CA ALA A 172 -2.02 10.99 23.43
C ALA A 172 -0.73 11.46 22.72
N LEU A 173 -0.80 11.58 21.40
CA LEU A 173 0.24 12.19 20.56
C LEU A 173 0.02 13.70 20.45
#